data_daeff65cf618391fb30e833253d88132
#
_entry.id   daeff65cf618391fb30e833253d88132
#
_cell.length_a   1.000
_cell.length_b   1.000
_cell.length_c   1.000
_cell.angle_alpha   90.00
_cell.angle_beta   90.00
_cell.angle_gamma   90.00
#
_symmetry.space_group_name_H-M   'P 1'
#
loop_
_entity.id
_entity.type
_entity.pdbx_description
1 polymer ?
#
loop_
_entity_poly.entity_id
_entity_poly.type
_entity_poly.pdbx_seq_one_letter_code
_entity_poly.pdbx_strand_id
1 'polypeptide(L)'
;MNETEYEQRLRQRVGEGEYERHKELVRLLARNLALEDILWEEITIHIRDINLRTELLRQRNSIVRDIHTEFRALNIEIPTVLETTTEGFANFLEDLNDDNTSEERIEETTSSTDR
;
A
#
# COMPACT_ATOMS: atom_id res chain seq x y z
N MET A 1 -5.04 -7.68 -2.84
CA MET A 1 -5.47 -6.93 -4.05
C MET A 1 -4.59 -7.29 -5.24
N ASN A 2 -5.14 -7.22 -6.44
CA ASN A 2 -4.35 -7.43 -7.65
C ASN A 2 -3.70 -6.12 -8.11
N GLU A 3 -2.86 -6.23 -9.14
CA GLU A 3 -2.12 -5.08 -9.68
C GLU A 3 -3.05 -3.96 -10.16
N THR A 4 -4.14 -4.31 -10.83
CA THR A 4 -5.11 -3.33 -11.34
C THR A 4 -5.78 -2.54 -10.22
N GLU A 5 -6.15 -3.23 -9.16
CA GLU A 5 -6.75 -2.58 -7.98
C GLU A 5 -5.78 -1.63 -7.31
N TYR A 6 -4.52 -2.03 -7.16
CA TYR A 6 -3.48 -1.16 -6.61
C TYR A 6 -3.25 0.06 -7.50
N GLU A 7 -3.20 -0.14 -8.82
CA GLU A 7 -3.05 0.98 -9.75
C GLU A 7 -4.18 2.00 -9.60
N GLN A 8 -5.42 1.53 -9.51
CA GLN A 8 -6.57 2.41 -9.33
C GLN A 8 -6.51 3.18 -8.01
N ARG A 9 -6.11 2.52 -6.94
CA ARG A 9 -5.98 3.16 -5.63
C ARG A 9 -4.89 4.22 -5.61
N LEU A 10 -3.76 3.93 -6.23
CA LEU A 10 -2.66 4.88 -6.36
C LEU A 10 -3.07 6.07 -7.22
N ARG A 11 -3.78 5.81 -8.32
CA ARG A 11 -4.28 6.86 -9.18
C ARG A 11 -5.21 7.82 -8.45
N GLN A 12 -6.10 7.27 -7.63
CA GLN A 12 -6.98 8.09 -6.78
C GLN A 12 -6.17 8.91 -5.77
N ARG A 13 -5.13 8.32 -5.21
CA ARG A 13 -4.31 9.01 -4.21
C ARG A 13 -3.49 10.14 -4.78
N VAL A 14 -2.83 9.91 -5.92
CA VAL A 14 -1.97 10.93 -6.52
C VAL A 14 -2.73 11.96 -7.36
N GLY A 15 -3.88 11.59 -7.88
CA GLY A 15 -4.68 12.43 -8.77
C GLY A 15 -4.29 12.26 -10.24
N GLU A 16 -5.19 12.66 -11.13
CA GLU A 16 -5.02 12.42 -12.57
C GLU A 16 -3.78 13.10 -13.16
N GLY A 17 -3.49 14.33 -12.76
CA GLY A 17 -2.33 15.06 -13.27
C GLY A 17 -1.02 14.37 -12.92
N GLU A 18 -0.85 13.98 -11.67
CA GLU A 18 0.34 13.27 -11.21
C GLU A 18 0.39 11.85 -11.77
N TYR A 19 -0.76 11.19 -11.89
CA TYR A 19 -0.83 9.87 -12.49
C TYR A 19 -0.28 9.90 -13.92
N GLU A 20 -0.71 10.86 -14.73
CA GLU A 20 -0.23 10.97 -16.11
C GLU A 20 1.27 11.25 -16.19
N ARG A 21 1.81 12.03 -15.26
CA ARG A 21 3.24 12.33 -15.21
C ARG A 21 4.08 11.12 -14.80
N HIS A 22 3.54 10.29 -13.90
CA HIS A 22 4.29 9.20 -13.27
C HIS A 22 3.65 7.83 -13.52
N LYS A 23 2.98 7.69 -14.65
CA LYS A 23 2.21 6.49 -14.97
C LYS A 23 3.01 5.19 -14.85
N GLU A 24 4.24 5.18 -15.38
CA GLU A 24 5.07 4.00 -15.32
C GLU A 24 5.50 3.68 -13.89
N LEU A 25 5.81 4.71 -13.11
CA LEU A 25 6.17 4.54 -11.70
C LEU A 25 4.98 4.00 -10.89
N VAL A 26 3.78 4.52 -11.14
CA VAL A 26 2.56 4.03 -10.50
C VAL A 26 2.32 2.56 -10.84
N ARG A 27 2.51 2.18 -12.09
CA ARG A 27 2.35 0.79 -12.52
C ARG A 27 3.38 -0.14 -11.90
N LEU A 28 4.62 0.32 -11.81
CA LEU A 28 5.69 -0.44 -11.16
C LEU A 28 5.38 -0.65 -9.67
N LEU A 29 4.96 0.41 -8.99
CA LEU A 29 4.57 0.34 -7.59
C LEU A 29 3.38 -0.61 -7.41
N ALA A 30 2.36 -0.52 -8.26
CA ALA A 30 1.21 -1.41 -8.21
C ALA A 30 1.61 -2.88 -8.36
N ARG A 31 2.54 -3.16 -9.28
CA ARG A 31 3.07 -4.52 -9.46
C ARG A 31 3.79 -5.00 -8.21
N ASN A 32 4.64 -4.17 -7.64
CA ASN A 32 5.40 -4.54 -6.43
C ASN A 32 4.48 -4.75 -5.23
N LEU A 33 3.43 -3.95 -5.10
CA LEU A 33 2.43 -4.14 -4.06
C LEU A 33 1.68 -5.47 -4.21
N ALA A 34 1.32 -5.82 -5.44
CA ALA A 34 0.67 -7.10 -5.71
C ALA A 34 1.60 -8.28 -5.43
N LEU A 35 2.89 -8.16 -5.79
CA LEU A 35 3.89 -9.17 -5.49
C LEU A 35 4.10 -9.33 -3.97
N GLU A 36 4.10 -8.23 -3.23
CA GLU A 36 4.24 -8.28 -1.78
C GLU A 36 3.07 -9.03 -1.15
N ASP A 37 1.85 -8.80 -1.62
CA ASP A 37 0.68 -9.54 -1.16
C ASP A 37 0.83 -11.04 -1.39
N ILE A 38 1.29 -11.44 -2.58
CA ILE A 38 1.50 -12.84 -2.93
C ILE A 38 2.57 -13.47 -2.04
N LEU A 39 3.69 -12.78 -1.84
CA LEU A 39 4.77 -13.28 -0.99
C LEU A 39 4.32 -13.41 0.45
N TRP A 40 3.57 -12.46 0.96
CA TRP A 40 3.05 -12.53 2.32
C TRP A 40 2.11 -13.71 2.50
N GLU A 41 1.24 -13.97 1.53
CA GLU A 41 0.36 -15.14 1.54
C GLU A 41 1.17 -16.43 1.56
N GLU A 42 2.20 -16.54 0.71
CA GLU A 42 3.08 -17.70 0.68
C GLU A 42 3.82 -17.89 2.00
N ILE A 43 4.31 -16.82 2.61
CA ILE A 43 4.97 -16.87 3.92
C ILE A 43 4.01 -17.44 4.97
N THR A 44 2.76 -17.01 4.94
CA THR A 44 1.75 -17.47 5.89
C THR A 44 1.44 -18.95 5.72
N ILE A 45 1.33 -19.41 4.47
CA ILE A 45 1.08 -20.82 4.16
C ILE A 45 2.24 -21.71 4.61
N HIS A 46 3.47 -21.25 4.40
CA HIS A 46 4.69 -22.03 4.68
C HIS A 46 5.39 -21.61 5.97
N ILE A 47 4.64 -21.14 6.95
CA ILE A 47 5.22 -20.57 8.17
C ILE A 47 6.06 -21.56 8.96
N ARG A 48 5.80 -22.87 8.82
CA ARG A 48 6.52 -23.93 9.52
C ARG A 48 7.78 -24.40 8.79
N ASP A 49 7.91 -24.07 7.52
CA ASP A 49 9.12 -24.40 6.75
C ASP A 49 10.11 -23.27 6.90
N ILE A 50 11.06 -23.44 7.82
CA ILE A 50 12.01 -22.39 8.19
C ILE A 50 12.83 -21.91 6.98
N ASN A 51 13.32 -22.82 6.16
CA ASN A 51 14.17 -22.47 5.02
C ASN A 51 13.39 -21.72 3.96
N LEU A 52 12.22 -22.20 3.61
CA LEU A 52 11.37 -21.54 2.63
C LEU A 52 10.88 -20.19 3.14
N ARG A 53 10.45 -20.13 4.38
CA ARG A 53 10.02 -18.88 5.01
C ARG A 53 11.13 -17.83 4.99
N THR A 54 12.35 -18.22 5.33
CA THR A 54 13.48 -17.30 5.35
C THR A 54 13.76 -16.73 3.96
N GLU A 55 13.71 -17.58 2.94
CA GLU A 55 13.91 -17.12 1.56
C GLU A 55 12.79 -16.18 1.11
N LEU A 56 11.54 -16.50 1.41
CA LEU A 56 10.41 -15.67 1.07
C LEU A 56 10.47 -14.31 1.78
N LEU A 57 10.88 -14.30 3.05
CA LEU A 57 11.07 -13.06 3.80
C LEU A 57 12.17 -12.20 3.20
N ARG A 58 13.24 -12.82 2.71
CA ARG A 58 14.33 -12.09 2.04
C ARG A 58 13.82 -11.42 0.77
N GLN A 59 13.06 -12.15 -0.05
CA GLN A 59 12.46 -11.62 -1.26
C GLN A 59 11.49 -10.49 -0.95
N ARG A 60 10.66 -10.69 0.07
CA ARG A 60 9.70 -9.65 0.51
C ARG A 60 10.42 -8.40 0.97
N ASN A 61 11.49 -8.52 1.75
CA ASN A 61 12.24 -7.36 2.24
C ASN A 61 12.81 -6.53 1.09
N SER A 62 13.29 -7.18 0.04
CA SER A 62 13.79 -6.49 -1.14
C SER A 62 12.67 -5.70 -1.85
N ILE A 63 11.52 -6.33 -2.02
CA ILE A 63 10.36 -5.68 -2.65
C ILE A 63 9.84 -4.52 -1.79
N VAL A 64 9.81 -4.70 -0.47
CA VAL A 64 9.38 -3.64 0.46
C VAL A 64 10.29 -2.41 0.35
N ARG A 65 11.60 -2.59 0.19
CA ARG A 65 12.51 -1.47 -0.03
C ARG A 65 12.17 -0.71 -1.32
N ASP A 66 11.92 -1.45 -2.38
CA ASP A 66 11.55 -0.84 -3.66
C ASP A 66 10.22 -0.09 -3.53
N ILE A 67 9.25 -0.67 -2.84
CA ILE A 67 7.95 -0.03 -2.56
C ILE A 67 8.14 1.29 -1.82
N HIS A 68 8.97 1.31 -0.79
CA HIS A 68 9.25 2.53 -0.03
C HIS A 68 9.88 3.62 -0.91
N THR A 69 10.82 3.24 -1.75
CA THR A 69 11.48 4.17 -2.68
C THR A 69 10.45 4.75 -3.66
N GLU A 70 9.58 3.91 -4.19
CA GLU A 70 8.57 4.30 -5.16
C GLU A 70 7.51 5.22 -4.52
N PHE A 71 7.07 4.92 -3.30
CA PHE A 71 6.16 5.80 -2.57
C PHE A 71 6.77 7.18 -2.34
N ARG A 72 8.04 7.23 -1.95
CA ARG A 72 8.74 8.51 -1.76
C ARG A 72 8.82 9.31 -3.06
N ALA A 73 9.06 8.62 -4.16
CA ALA A 73 9.12 9.27 -5.48
C ALA A 73 7.76 9.87 -5.88
N LEU A 74 6.67 9.34 -5.35
CA LEU A 74 5.32 9.87 -5.55
C LEU A 74 4.90 10.83 -4.44
N ASN A 75 5.81 11.19 -3.53
CA ASN A 75 5.55 12.07 -2.39
C ASN A 75 4.47 11.52 -1.43
N ILE A 76 4.41 10.21 -1.30
CA ILE A 76 3.53 9.53 -0.34
C ILE A 76 4.38 9.09 0.84
N GLU A 77 4.07 9.61 2.02
CA GLU A 77 4.76 9.20 3.24
C GLU A 77 4.22 7.87 3.74
N ILE A 78 5.12 6.99 4.14
CA ILE A 78 4.77 5.69 4.69
C ILE A 78 5.22 5.66 6.15
N PRO A 79 4.32 5.29 7.09
CA PRO A 79 4.74 5.10 8.47
C PRO A 79 5.79 3.99 8.57
N THR A 80 6.83 4.22 9.35
CA THR A 80 7.92 3.26 9.55
C THR A 80 7.41 1.92 10.06
N VAL A 81 6.34 1.92 10.82
CA VAL A 81 5.74 0.71 11.38
C VAL A 81 5.29 -0.27 10.30
N LEU A 82 4.98 0.20 9.09
CA LEU A 82 4.57 -0.68 8.00
C LEU A 82 5.67 -1.65 7.56
N GLU A 83 6.92 -1.35 7.85
CA GLU A 83 8.03 -2.24 7.55
C GLU A 83 7.95 -3.54 8.34
N THR A 84 7.31 -3.51 9.50
CA THR A 84 7.26 -4.63 10.42
C THR A 84 5.86 -5.21 10.61
N THR A 85 4.82 -4.60 10.03
CA THR A 85 3.45 -5.10 10.21
C THR A 85 3.13 -6.23 9.23
N THR A 86 2.19 -7.06 9.64
CA THR A 86 1.70 -8.17 8.84
C THR A 86 0.50 -7.79 7.97
N GLU A 87 -0.03 -6.60 8.15
CA GLU A 87 -1.25 -6.17 7.45
C GLU A 87 -0.98 -5.69 6.04
N GLY A 88 0.27 -5.31 5.76
CA GLY A 88 0.68 -4.94 4.42
C GLY A 88 0.18 -3.60 3.94
N PHE A 89 0.47 -3.33 2.69
CA PHE A 89 0.21 -2.03 2.08
C PHE A 89 -1.24 -1.85 1.62
N ALA A 90 -1.99 -2.94 1.49
CA ALA A 90 -3.40 -2.84 1.09
C ALA A 90 -4.19 -2.01 2.08
N ASN A 91 -4.05 -2.31 3.38
CA ASN A 91 -4.72 -1.57 4.43
C ASN A 91 -4.24 -0.13 4.49
N PHE A 92 -2.94 0.08 4.33
CA PHE A 92 -2.38 1.43 4.29
C PHE A 92 -3.02 2.27 3.19
N LEU A 93 -3.14 1.74 1.98
CA LEU A 93 -3.73 2.45 0.86
C LEU A 93 -5.22 2.70 1.05
N GLU A 94 -5.93 1.73 1.61
CA GLU A 94 -7.35 1.92 1.94
C GLU A 94 -7.53 3.02 2.97
N ASP A 95 -6.71 3.03 4.02
CA ASP A 95 -6.75 4.04 5.05
C ASP A 95 -6.47 5.43 4.50
N LEU A 96 -5.51 5.57 3.58
CA LEU A 96 -5.23 6.85 2.94
C LEU A 96 -6.43 7.38 2.16
N ASN A 97 -7.08 6.52 1.41
CA ASN A 97 -8.24 6.90 0.62
C ASN A 97 -9.47 7.16 1.50
N ASP A 98 -9.63 6.36 2.55
CA ASP A 98 -10.71 6.53 3.52
C ASP A 98 -10.53 7.80 4.33
N ASP A 99 -9.28 8.16 4.69
CA ASP A 99 -8.99 9.41 5.39
C ASP A 99 -9.48 10.62 4.60
N ASN A 100 -9.25 10.63 3.29
CA ASN A 100 -9.74 11.71 2.44
C ASN A 100 -11.27 11.78 2.43
N THR A 101 -11.93 10.63 2.47
CA THR A 101 -13.38 10.55 2.56
C THR A 101 -13.87 10.85 3.97
N SER A 102 -13.12 10.40 4.97
CA SER A 102 -13.46 10.57 6.39
C SER A 102 -13.44 12.02 6.83
N GLU A 103 -12.59 12.85 6.27
CA GLU A 103 -12.57 14.27 6.59
C GLU A 103 -13.92 14.91 6.31
N GLU A 104 -14.52 14.62 5.19
CA GLU A 104 -15.85 15.10 4.84
C GLU A 104 -16.91 14.55 5.80
N ARG A 105 -16.85 13.26 6.14
CA ARG A 105 -17.77 12.64 7.08
C ARG A 105 -17.65 13.23 8.48
N ILE A 106 -16.43 13.46 8.94
CA ILE A 106 -16.18 14.02 10.25
C ILE A 106 -16.80 15.42 10.36
N GLU A 107 -16.65 16.22 9.35
CA GLU A 107 -17.27 17.54 9.31
C GLU A 107 -18.80 17.45 9.39
N GLU A 108 -19.41 16.57 8.64
CA GLU A 108 -20.85 16.33 8.69
C GLU A 108 -21.29 15.82 10.06
N THR A 109 -20.57 14.87 10.61
CA THR A 109 -20.87 14.30 11.92
C THR A 109 -20.71 15.32 13.02
N THR A 110 -19.68 16.14 12.97
CA THR A 110 -19.43 17.19 13.93
C THR A 110 -20.57 18.21 13.91
N SER A 111 -21.01 18.60 12.73
CA SER A 111 -22.15 19.49 12.55
C SER A 111 -23.43 18.91 13.16
N SER A 112 -23.62 17.61 13.01
CA SER A 112 -24.77 16.91 13.58
C SER A 112 -24.67 16.79 15.11
N THR A 113 -23.46 16.62 15.62
CA THR A 113 -23.21 16.41 17.06
C THR A 113 -23.34 17.71 17.86
N ASP A 114 -23.06 18.83 17.26
CA ASP A 114 -23.11 20.13 17.91
C ASP A 114 -24.54 20.64 18.20
N ARG A 115 -25.50 19.84 17.94
CA ARG A 115 -26.92 20.19 18.18
C ARG A 115 -27.42 19.78 19.56
#